data_d96c488ec7a686e7ef5382d27821a757
#
_entry.id   d96c488ec7a686e7ef5382d27821a757
#
_cell.length_a   1.000
_cell.length_b   1.000
_cell.length_c   1.000
_cell.angle_alpha   90.00
_cell.angle_beta   90.00
_cell.angle_gamma   90.00
#
_symmetry.space_group_name_H-M   'P 1'
#
loop_
_entity.id
_entity.type
_entity.pdbx_description
1 polymer ?
#
loop_
_entity_poly.entity_id
_entity_poly.type
_entity_poly.pdbx_seq_one_letter_code
_entity_poly.pdbx_strand_id
1 'polypeptide(L)'
;MRAQLAAACVFVVAAGAVPMVVHGQATAPGAAKGSWTQKAPMITPRSEVSLAEVGGKIYVIGGGINGTSVPHNEEYDIATDKWRSRYPMPRGLDHMGVAVVNGKIITVGGFVASVHKDGQPFVFEYDPATDAWRTLAPMKAGLGSVGVAALNGKVYAIGGRTPKGETVATNEVYDPAANTWTTLAPLPKARDHMAVVAAEGKIHAIGGRFTGSGDRTDMHDIYDPATNTWTQGPPLPTARSGLAYANYKGMAIVLGGEFPQERRTFVENEGFDAKANAWHTLAPMPRGRHAAGATSDGTNLYVGGGSFLPGGQAGGPTGELMVFKLP
;
A
#
# COMPACT_ATOMS: atom_id res chain seq x y z
N MET A 1 0.04 -15.30 -91.57
CA MET A 1 1.07 -14.79 -90.69
C MET A 1 0.75 -13.34 -90.29
N ARG A 2 0.18 -13.14 -89.14
CA ARG A 2 -0.08 -11.77 -88.56
C ARG A 2 0.53 -11.73 -87.17
N ALA A 3 1.51 -10.88 -87.00
CA ALA A 3 2.14 -10.59 -85.76
C ALA A 3 1.23 -9.65 -84.96
N GLN A 4 0.94 -10.00 -83.72
CA GLN A 4 0.29 -9.11 -82.77
C GLN A 4 1.36 -8.49 -81.89
N LEU A 5 1.43 -7.14 -81.91
CA LEU A 5 2.19 -6.37 -80.98
C LEU A 5 1.43 -6.27 -79.64
N ALA A 6 2.08 -6.66 -78.56
CA ALA A 6 1.58 -6.44 -77.23
C ALA A 6 2.14 -5.09 -76.69
N ALA A 7 1.26 -4.15 -76.37
CA ALA A 7 1.62 -2.90 -75.69
C ALA A 7 1.77 -3.14 -74.16
N ALA A 8 2.93 -2.84 -73.65
CA ALA A 8 3.17 -2.86 -72.22
C ALA A 8 2.79 -1.51 -71.57
N CYS A 9 1.77 -1.51 -70.70
CA CYS A 9 1.44 -0.38 -69.87
C CYS A 9 2.36 -0.36 -68.65
N VAL A 10 3.18 0.65 -68.54
CA VAL A 10 4.00 0.95 -67.34
C VAL A 10 3.12 1.73 -66.35
N PHE A 11 2.77 1.10 -65.23
CA PHE A 11 2.18 1.82 -64.11
C PHE A 11 3.28 2.44 -63.24
N VAL A 12 3.35 3.76 -63.20
CA VAL A 12 4.17 4.49 -62.25
C VAL A 12 3.39 4.56 -60.95
N VAL A 13 3.81 3.80 -59.91
CA VAL A 13 3.30 3.90 -58.55
C VAL A 13 4.06 5.07 -57.88
N ALA A 14 3.36 6.16 -57.64
CA ALA A 14 3.87 7.24 -56.78
C ALA A 14 3.89 6.78 -55.35
N ALA A 15 5.09 6.61 -54.78
CA ALA A 15 5.28 6.33 -53.33
C ALA A 15 5.00 7.61 -52.54
N GLY A 16 3.82 7.72 -51.97
CA GLY A 16 3.47 8.72 -50.99
C GLY A 16 4.26 8.47 -49.70
N ALA A 17 5.16 9.41 -49.31
CA ALA A 17 5.85 9.37 -48.03
C ALA A 17 4.84 9.63 -46.92
N VAL A 18 4.56 8.59 -46.10
CA VAL A 18 3.83 8.72 -44.86
C VAL A 18 4.78 9.39 -43.85
N PRO A 19 4.41 10.49 -43.19
CA PRO A 19 5.28 11.11 -42.20
C PRO A 19 5.40 10.12 -41.02
N MET A 20 6.64 9.68 -40.74
CA MET A 20 7.01 8.97 -39.55
C MET A 20 6.77 9.88 -38.35
N VAL A 21 5.74 9.57 -37.55
CA VAL A 21 5.59 10.19 -36.23
C VAL A 21 6.73 9.66 -35.38
N VAL A 22 7.74 10.48 -35.19
CA VAL A 22 8.81 10.22 -34.21
C VAL A 22 8.16 10.29 -32.83
N HIS A 23 7.85 9.14 -32.26
CA HIS A 23 7.56 9.04 -30.85
C HIS A 23 8.80 9.51 -30.11
N GLY A 24 8.65 10.58 -29.34
CA GLY A 24 9.73 11.13 -28.53
C GLY A 24 10.39 9.99 -27.75
N GLN A 25 11.70 9.86 -27.89
CA GLN A 25 12.51 8.97 -27.05
C GLN A 25 12.20 9.33 -25.60
N ALA A 26 11.64 8.37 -24.85
CA ALA A 26 11.60 8.45 -23.40
C ALA A 26 13.05 8.69 -22.94
N THR A 27 13.28 9.81 -22.28
CA THR A 27 14.57 10.09 -21.61
C THR A 27 14.90 8.88 -20.75
N ALA A 28 16.11 8.36 -20.88
CA ALA A 28 16.60 7.28 -20.04
C ALA A 28 16.30 7.60 -18.57
N PRO A 29 15.74 6.66 -17.78
CA PRO A 29 15.44 6.93 -16.37
C PRO A 29 16.73 7.40 -15.69
N GLY A 30 16.73 8.61 -15.13
CA GLY A 30 17.81 9.05 -14.26
C GLY A 30 18.03 7.97 -13.19
N ALA A 31 19.29 7.76 -12.76
CA ALA A 31 19.63 6.73 -11.78
C ALA A 31 18.64 6.78 -10.60
N ALA A 32 18.01 5.65 -10.29
CA ALA A 32 16.98 5.55 -9.26
C ALA A 32 17.56 6.04 -7.92
N LYS A 33 16.87 7.02 -7.30
CA LYS A 33 17.37 7.71 -6.10
C LYS A 33 17.18 6.87 -4.86
N GLY A 34 18.19 6.84 -3.99
CA GLY A 34 18.15 6.22 -2.67
C GLY A 34 18.88 4.88 -2.60
N SER A 35 18.99 4.35 -1.40
CA SER A 35 19.67 3.08 -1.12
C SER A 35 18.93 2.27 -0.06
N TRP A 36 19.14 0.95 -0.10
CA TRP A 36 18.56 -0.01 0.84
C TRP A 36 19.62 -0.60 1.76
N THR A 37 19.25 -0.79 3.03
CA THR A 37 20.07 -1.46 4.04
C THR A 37 19.19 -2.46 4.78
N GLN A 38 19.72 -3.67 5.02
CA GLN A 38 19.05 -4.68 5.85
C GLN A 38 19.36 -4.44 7.32
N LYS A 39 18.36 -4.67 8.17
CA LYS A 39 18.43 -4.57 9.64
C LYS A 39 18.19 -5.93 10.29
N ALA A 40 18.34 -6.00 11.62
CA ALA A 40 18.02 -7.20 12.37
C ALA A 40 16.62 -7.69 12.01
N PRO A 41 16.44 -8.99 11.71
CA PRO A 41 15.13 -9.52 11.32
C PRO A 41 14.16 -9.55 12.49
N MET A 42 12.85 -9.48 12.19
CA MET A 42 11.76 -9.68 13.14
C MET A 42 11.94 -11.00 13.91
N ILE A 43 11.45 -11.03 15.15
CA ILE A 43 11.46 -12.24 15.99
C ILE A 43 10.65 -13.35 15.32
N THR A 44 9.47 -13.00 14.82
CA THR A 44 8.55 -13.94 14.17
C THR A 44 8.26 -13.51 12.73
N PRO A 45 8.73 -14.25 11.72
CA PRO A 45 8.39 -13.98 10.32
C PRO A 45 6.88 -14.03 10.09
N ARG A 46 6.30 -12.98 9.50
CA ARG A 46 4.85 -12.82 9.26
C ARG A 46 4.58 -12.04 7.99
N SER A 47 3.45 -12.31 7.36
CA SER A 47 2.90 -11.51 6.26
C SER A 47 1.61 -10.81 6.70
N GLU A 48 1.08 -9.91 5.87
CA GLU A 48 -0.14 -9.13 6.14
C GLU A 48 -0.06 -8.33 7.45
N VAL A 49 1.14 -7.82 7.72
CA VAL A 49 1.47 -7.07 8.93
C VAL A 49 1.23 -5.59 8.75
N SER A 50 0.98 -4.91 9.86
CA SER A 50 0.96 -3.45 9.92
C SER A 50 2.18 -2.92 10.66
N LEU A 51 2.78 -1.83 10.14
CA LEU A 51 3.92 -1.16 10.75
C LEU A 51 3.56 0.25 11.21
N ALA A 52 4.03 0.61 12.40
CA ALA A 52 3.91 1.96 12.95
C ALA A 52 5.23 2.41 13.57
N GLU A 53 5.57 3.68 13.45
CA GLU A 53 6.70 4.30 14.15
C GLU A 53 6.18 5.17 15.30
N VAL A 54 6.75 5.01 16.49
CA VAL A 54 6.51 5.87 17.64
C VAL A 54 7.79 6.02 18.47
N GLY A 55 8.27 7.25 18.60
CA GLY A 55 9.37 7.57 19.51
C GLY A 55 10.69 6.85 19.22
N GLY A 56 11.06 6.70 17.96
CA GLY A 56 12.28 6.00 17.54
C GLY A 56 12.18 4.47 17.62
N LYS A 57 10.96 3.93 17.66
CA LYS A 57 10.66 2.50 17.67
C LYS A 57 9.71 2.15 16.53
N ILE A 58 9.96 1.02 15.87
CA ILE A 58 9.05 0.46 14.89
C ILE A 58 8.28 -0.69 15.53
N TYR A 59 6.96 -0.63 15.46
CA TYR A 59 6.06 -1.67 15.92
C TYR A 59 5.56 -2.47 14.72
N VAL A 60 5.73 -3.80 14.76
CA VAL A 60 5.13 -4.73 13.78
C VAL A 60 4.00 -5.48 14.47
N ILE A 61 2.79 -5.25 13.99
CA ILE A 61 1.56 -5.63 14.68
C ILE A 61 0.75 -6.60 13.83
N GLY A 62 0.23 -7.66 14.47
CA GLY A 62 -0.62 -8.66 13.85
C GLY A 62 0.04 -9.41 12.72
N GLY A 63 -0.74 -9.71 11.70
CA GLY A 63 -0.32 -10.46 10.52
C GLY A 63 -0.67 -11.93 10.56
N GLY A 64 -0.24 -12.67 9.52
CA GLY A 64 -0.53 -14.07 9.33
C GLY A 64 0.71 -14.96 9.33
N ILE A 65 0.57 -16.14 9.94
CA ILE A 65 1.54 -17.23 9.90
C ILE A 65 0.80 -18.48 9.44
N ASN A 66 1.19 -19.05 8.30
CA ASN A 66 0.57 -20.27 7.76
C ASN A 66 -0.98 -20.21 7.69
N GLY A 67 -1.52 -19.07 7.26
CA GLY A 67 -2.97 -18.85 7.14
C GLY A 67 -3.71 -18.58 8.44
N THR A 68 -2.98 -18.39 9.56
CA THR A 68 -3.57 -18.05 10.86
C THR A 68 -3.21 -16.63 11.25
N SER A 69 -4.21 -15.80 11.56
CA SER A 69 -4.01 -14.46 12.08
C SER A 69 -3.47 -14.51 13.51
N VAL A 70 -2.41 -13.76 13.79
CA VAL A 70 -1.73 -13.76 15.08
C VAL A 70 -1.82 -12.41 15.80
N PRO A 71 -1.84 -12.37 17.14
CA PRO A 71 -1.94 -11.13 17.90
C PRO A 71 -0.58 -10.49 18.21
N HIS A 72 0.49 -10.92 17.56
CA HIS A 72 1.85 -10.49 17.88
C HIS A 72 2.04 -8.98 17.77
N ASN A 73 2.76 -8.41 18.72
CA ASN A 73 3.23 -7.04 18.74
C ASN A 73 4.72 -7.07 19.05
N GLU A 74 5.55 -6.69 18.10
CA GLU A 74 7.01 -6.69 18.21
C GLU A 74 7.54 -5.28 17.98
N GLU A 75 8.42 -4.85 18.87
CA GLU A 75 9.07 -3.55 18.84
C GLU A 75 10.53 -3.70 18.39
N TYR A 76 10.88 -2.94 17.37
CA TYR A 76 12.27 -2.76 16.92
C TYR A 76 12.81 -1.42 17.41
N ASP A 77 13.90 -1.44 18.10
CA ASP A 77 14.64 -0.25 18.56
C ASP A 77 15.61 0.21 17.47
N ILE A 78 15.31 1.36 16.86
CA ILE A 78 16.11 1.93 15.76
C ILE A 78 17.55 2.21 16.19
N ALA A 79 17.75 2.68 17.43
CA ALA A 79 19.07 3.08 17.93
C ALA A 79 19.99 1.88 18.22
N THR A 80 19.43 0.75 18.65
CA THR A 80 20.20 -0.42 19.09
C THR A 80 20.17 -1.58 18.11
N ASP A 81 19.35 -1.50 17.03
CA ASP A 81 19.11 -2.58 16.05
C ASP A 81 18.65 -3.88 16.73
N LYS A 82 17.74 -3.79 17.70
CA LYS A 82 17.25 -4.92 18.50
C LYS A 82 15.75 -4.99 18.54
N TRP A 83 15.23 -6.22 18.62
CA TRP A 83 13.82 -6.52 18.76
C TRP A 83 13.46 -6.96 20.18
N ARG A 84 12.22 -6.68 20.57
CA ARG A 84 11.57 -7.29 21.74
C ARG A 84 10.09 -7.50 21.50
N SER A 85 9.52 -8.53 22.14
CA SER A 85 8.08 -8.72 22.16
C SER A 85 7.43 -7.71 23.11
N ARG A 86 6.22 -7.24 22.72
CA ARG A 86 5.37 -6.35 23.51
C ARG A 86 4.05 -7.05 23.82
N TYR A 87 3.23 -6.42 24.64
CA TYR A 87 1.93 -7.00 24.98
C TYR A 87 1.11 -7.24 23.71
N PRO A 88 0.61 -8.49 23.50
CA PRO A 88 -0.09 -8.84 22.26
C PRO A 88 -1.43 -8.12 22.15
N MET A 89 -1.91 -7.97 20.90
CA MET A 89 -3.25 -7.45 20.61
C MET A 89 -4.32 -8.30 21.33
N PRO A 90 -5.49 -7.70 21.65
CA PRO A 90 -6.63 -8.43 22.21
C PRO A 90 -7.14 -9.56 21.32
N ARG A 91 -6.89 -9.45 20.01
CA ARG A 91 -7.30 -10.43 19.00
C ARG A 91 -6.23 -10.56 17.91
N GLY A 92 -5.98 -11.79 17.42
CA GLY A 92 -5.19 -12.01 16.21
C GLY A 92 -5.93 -11.48 15.00
N LEU A 93 -5.30 -10.56 14.26
CA LEU A 93 -5.82 -9.94 13.05
C LEU A 93 -4.71 -9.84 12.01
N ASP A 94 -5.07 -9.99 10.75
CA ASP A 94 -4.25 -9.69 9.58
C ASP A 94 -4.97 -8.71 8.65
N HIS A 95 -4.27 -8.12 7.66
CA HIS A 95 -4.83 -7.13 6.72
C HIS A 95 -5.55 -5.95 7.41
N MET A 96 -5.14 -5.59 8.61
CA MET A 96 -5.67 -4.40 9.27
C MET A 96 -4.92 -3.15 8.81
N GLY A 97 -5.60 -2.02 8.86
CA GLY A 97 -4.94 -0.73 8.73
C GLY A 97 -4.36 -0.24 10.05
N VAL A 98 -3.39 0.66 9.99
CA VAL A 98 -2.76 1.25 11.17
C VAL A 98 -2.54 2.75 10.99
N ALA A 99 -2.71 3.50 12.08
CA ALA A 99 -2.40 4.92 12.14
C ALA A 99 -1.77 5.27 13.50
N VAL A 100 -0.97 6.33 13.52
CA VAL A 100 -0.42 6.88 14.76
C VAL A 100 -1.04 8.24 15.04
N VAL A 101 -1.64 8.39 16.22
CA VAL A 101 -2.23 9.65 16.70
C VAL A 101 -1.80 9.89 18.14
N ASN A 102 -1.22 11.07 18.40
CA ASN A 102 -0.77 11.47 19.73
C ASN A 102 0.15 10.45 20.43
N GLY A 103 1.08 9.85 19.67
CA GLY A 103 2.03 8.85 20.18
C GLY A 103 1.42 7.49 20.49
N LYS A 104 0.17 7.23 20.10
CA LYS A 104 -0.53 5.96 20.25
C LYS A 104 -0.80 5.34 18.89
N ILE A 105 -0.80 4.01 18.85
CA ILE A 105 -1.02 3.24 17.62
C ILE A 105 -2.47 2.76 17.60
N ILE A 106 -3.21 3.12 16.56
CA ILE A 106 -4.60 2.71 16.37
C ILE A 106 -4.65 1.71 15.22
N THR A 107 -5.14 0.49 15.48
CA THR A 107 -5.39 -0.54 14.48
C THR A 107 -6.87 -0.56 14.11
N VAL A 108 -7.19 -0.76 12.83
CA VAL A 108 -8.55 -0.65 12.30
C VAL A 108 -8.87 -1.85 11.41
N GLY A 109 -9.96 -2.53 11.71
CA GLY A 109 -10.46 -3.65 10.91
C GLY A 109 -9.54 -4.88 10.93
N GLY A 110 -9.46 -5.56 9.79
CA GLY A 110 -8.67 -6.77 9.57
C GLY A 110 -9.52 -8.03 9.44
N PHE A 111 -8.88 -9.17 9.17
CA PHE A 111 -9.51 -10.49 9.10
C PHE A 111 -9.10 -11.36 10.27
N VAL A 112 -9.94 -12.33 10.61
CA VAL A 112 -9.69 -13.37 11.63
C VAL A 112 -9.70 -14.72 10.95
N ALA A 113 -8.63 -15.49 11.09
CA ALA A 113 -8.53 -16.92 10.72
C ALA A 113 -8.81 -17.28 9.25
N SER A 114 -9.18 -16.36 8.40
CA SER A 114 -9.46 -16.61 6.98
C SER A 114 -9.08 -15.41 6.14
N VAL A 115 -8.22 -15.64 5.17
CA VAL A 115 -7.81 -14.60 4.22
C VAL A 115 -9.00 -14.15 3.39
N HIS A 116 -9.26 -12.82 3.37
CA HIS A 116 -10.27 -12.14 2.58
C HIS A 116 -11.75 -12.48 2.92
N LYS A 117 -12.01 -13.03 4.10
CA LYS A 117 -13.36 -13.25 4.65
C LYS A 117 -13.40 -12.82 6.10
N ASP A 118 -14.62 -12.65 6.63
CA ASP A 118 -14.86 -12.26 8.03
C ASP A 118 -14.14 -10.96 8.42
N GLY A 119 -14.24 -9.92 7.58
CA GLY A 119 -13.78 -8.57 7.90
C GLY A 119 -14.36 -8.11 9.23
N GLN A 120 -13.52 -7.62 10.13
CA GLN A 120 -13.87 -7.30 11.51
C GLN A 120 -14.06 -5.80 11.70
N PRO A 121 -14.97 -5.38 12.60
CA PRO A 121 -15.15 -3.97 12.93
C PRO A 121 -14.20 -3.48 14.03
N PHE A 122 -13.27 -4.31 14.51
CA PHE A 122 -12.46 -4.02 15.69
C PHE A 122 -11.55 -2.82 15.47
N VAL A 123 -11.46 -1.99 16.50
CA VAL A 123 -10.54 -0.87 16.60
C VAL A 123 -9.85 -0.94 17.95
N PHE A 124 -8.53 -1.05 17.94
CA PHE A 124 -7.75 -1.10 19.16
C PHE A 124 -6.72 0.02 19.19
N GLU A 125 -6.48 0.56 20.36
CA GLU A 125 -5.40 1.51 20.60
C GLU A 125 -4.33 0.83 21.46
N TYR A 126 -3.09 0.92 21.04
CA TYR A 126 -1.92 0.53 21.80
C TYR A 126 -1.18 1.77 22.32
N ASP A 127 -0.88 1.79 23.59
CA ASP A 127 -0.05 2.79 24.22
C ASP A 127 1.35 2.22 24.46
N PRO A 128 2.37 2.63 23.67
CA PRO A 128 3.73 2.16 23.85
C PRO A 128 4.36 2.48 25.20
N ALA A 129 3.92 3.55 25.85
CA ALA A 129 4.47 4.00 27.13
C ALA A 129 4.06 3.05 28.28
N THR A 130 2.84 2.53 28.23
CA THR A 130 2.29 1.64 29.27
C THR A 130 2.28 0.17 28.86
N ASP A 131 2.64 -0.15 27.59
CA ASP A 131 2.57 -1.49 27.00
C ASP A 131 1.17 -2.11 27.12
N ALA A 132 0.14 -1.33 26.84
CA ALA A 132 -1.24 -1.75 27.05
C ALA A 132 -2.14 -1.44 25.86
N TRP A 133 -3.15 -2.30 25.67
CA TRP A 133 -4.20 -2.14 24.66
C TRP A 133 -5.51 -1.71 25.30
N ARG A 134 -6.28 -0.92 24.57
CA ARG A 134 -7.69 -0.67 24.87
C ARG A 134 -8.55 -0.81 23.62
N THR A 135 -9.80 -1.22 23.81
CA THR A 135 -10.79 -1.25 22.72
C THR A 135 -11.41 0.13 22.54
N LEU A 136 -11.53 0.55 21.28
CA LEU A 136 -12.18 1.79 20.88
C LEU A 136 -13.54 1.51 20.25
N ALA A 137 -14.30 2.57 19.93
CA ALA A 137 -15.56 2.44 19.20
C ALA A 137 -15.33 1.69 17.87
N PRO A 138 -16.06 0.61 17.61
CA PRO A 138 -15.89 -0.19 16.40
C PRO A 138 -16.30 0.61 15.15
N MET A 139 -15.76 0.19 13.99
CA MET A 139 -16.27 0.63 12.68
C MET A 139 -17.75 0.30 12.54
N LYS A 140 -18.46 1.05 11.68
CA LYS A 140 -19.91 0.78 11.39
C LYS A 140 -20.12 -0.56 10.71
N ALA A 141 -19.14 -1.03 9.93
CA ALA A 141 -19.13 -2.35 9.30
C ALA A 141 -17.78 -3.01 9.51
N GLY A 142 -17.76 -4.34 9.59
CA GLY A 142 -16.53 -5.12 9.61
C GLY A 142 -15.85 -5.03 8.24
N LEU A 143 -14.56 -4.65 8.20
CA LEU A 143 -13.77 -4.56 6.99
C LEU A 143 -12.37 -5.12 7.22
N GLY A 144 -11.86 -5.89 6.23
CA GLY A 144 -10.44 -6.22 6.13
C GLY A 144 -9.82 -5.60 4.88
N SER A 145 -8.51 -5.60 4.78
CA SER A 145 -7.76 -4.93 3.70
C SER A 145 -8.16 -3.47 3.51
N VAL A 146 -8.55 -2.82 4.60
CA VAL A 146 -8.93 -1.41 4.65
C VAL A 146 -7.68 -0.54 4.64
N GLY A 147 -7.64 0.47 3.77
CA GLY A 147 -6.58 1.47 3.79
C GLY A 147 -6.78 2.47 4.92
N VAL A 148 -5.73 2.79 5.68
CA VAL A 148 -5.83 3.68 6.84
C VAL A 148 -4.73 4.73 6.84
N ALA A 149 -5.08 5.97 7.16
CA ALA A 149 -4.12 7.05 7.37
C ALA A 149 -4.57 7.99 8.49
N ALA A 150 -3.59 8.56 9.21
CA ALA A 150 -3.84 9.65 10.15
C ALA A 150 -3.68 11.00 9.46
N LEU A 151 -4.60 11.92 9.70
CA LEU A 151 -4.50 13.30 9.26
C LEU A 151 -5.20 14.22 10.26
N ASN A 152 -4.52 15.28 10.70
CA ASN A 152 -5.05 16.27 11.63
C ASN A 152 -5.63 15.66 12.91
N GLY A 153 -4.96 14.66 13.49
CA GLY A 153 -5.38 14.01 14.73
C GLY A 153 -6.56 13.05 14.58
N LYS A 154 -7.01 12.78 13.36
CA LYS A 154 -8.10 11.84 13.04
C LYS A 154 -7.58 10.65 12.22
N VAL A 155 -8.33 9.55 12.23
CA VAL A 155 -7.99 8.32 11.50
C VAL A 155 -9.03 8.10 10.40
N TYR A 156 -8.58 8.04 9.16
CA TYR A 156 -9.40 7.79 7.98
C TYR A 156 -9.30 6.32 7.60
N ALA A 157 -10.44 5.66 7.39
CA ALA A 157 -10.55 4.26 6.94
C ALA A 157 -11.26 4.24 5.59
N ILE A 158 -10.59 3.73 4.54
CA ILE A 158 -11.04 3.86 3.16
C ILE A 158 -11.01 2.52 2.44
N GLY A 159 -12.11 2.21 1.71
CA GLY A 159 -12.27 0.97 0.97
C GLY A 159 -12.33 -0.27 1.85
N GLY A 160 -11.80 -1.39 1.36
CA GLY A 160 -11.74 -2.65 2.10
C GLY A 160 -12.75 -3.69 1.64
N ARG A 161 -12.80 -4.81 2.37
CA ARG A 161 -13.70 -5.95 2.08
C ARG A 161 -14.57 -6.30 3.26
N THR A 162 -15.85 -6.52 2.98
CA THR A 162 -16.86 -6.94 3.97
C THR A 162 -16.63 -8.39 4.45
N PRO A 163 -17.33 -8.83 5.52
CA PRO A 163 -17.32 -10.22 5.95
C PRO A 163 -17.74 -11.22 4.86
N LYS A 164 -18.56 -10.77 3.90
CA LYS A 164 -18.97 -11.58 2.75
C LYS A 164 -17.94 -11.62 1.61
N GLY A 165 -16.86 -10.84 1.72
CA GLY A 165 -15.83 -10.76 0.70
C GLY A 165 -16.12 -9.73 -0.42
N GLU A 166 -17.09 -8.84 -0.22
CA GLU A 166 -17.42 -7.77 -1.17
C GLU A 166 -16.48 -6.59 -0.99
N THR A 167 -15.92 -6.08 -2.06
CA THR A 167 -15.11 -4.86 -2.05
C THR A 167 -16.01 -3.64 -1.99
N VAL A 168 -15.73 -2.69 -1.10
CA VAL A 168 -16.59 -1.54 -0.82
C VAL A 168 -15.88 -0.19 -1.01
N ALA A 169 -16.69 0.85 -1.17
CA ALA A 169 -16.21 2.24 -1.34
C ALA A 169 -16.28 3.04 -0.03
N THR A 170 -16.13 2.38 1.11
CA THR A 170 -16.18 3.03 2.43
C THR A 170 -15.19 4.19 2.51
N ASN A 171 -15.62 5.28 3.13
CA ASN A 171 -14.79 6.37 3.60
C ASN A 171 -15.35 6.84 4.93
N GLU A 172 -14.69 6.52 6.00
CA GLU A 172 -15.09 6.87 7.36
C GLU A 172 -13.91 7.53 8.09
N VAL A 173 -14.23 8.49 8.95
CA VAL A 173 -13.24 9.12 9.83
C VAL A 173 -13.57 8.84 11.28
N TYR A 174 -12.58 8.41 12.03
CA TYR A 174 -12.61 8.24 13.47
C TYR A 174 -12.01 9.46 14.16
N ASP A 175 -12.73 9.98 15.15
CA ASP A 175 -12.26 11.03 16.05
C ASP A 175 -11.86 10.41 17.40
N PRO A 176 -10.56 10.32 17.72
CA PRO A 176 -10.12 9.71 18.97
C PRO A 176 -10.57 10.47 20.22
N ALA A 177 -10.79 11.79 20.12
CA ALA A 177 -11.23 12.60 21.26
C ALA A 177 -12.71 12.34 21.62
N ALA A 178 -13.54 12.16 20.59
CA ALA A 178 -14.97 11.84 20.76
C ALA A 178 -15.25 10.33 20.86
N ASN A 179 -14.28 9.48 20.46
CA ASN A 179 -14.44 8.03 20.30
C ASN A 179 -15.62 7.67 19.38
N THR A 180 -15.73 8.35 18.23
CA THR A 180 -16.85 8.17 17.28
C THR A 180 -16.39 8.11 15.83
N TRP A 181 -17.19 7.45 14.99
CA TRP A 181 -17.03 7.36 13.54
C TRP A 181 -18.03 8.22 12.78
N THR A 182 -17.56 8.92 11.76
CA THR A 182 -18.39 9.70 10.82
C THR A 182 -18.17 9.19 9.40
N THR A 183 -19.28 8.97 8.67
CA THR A 183 -19.24 8.61 7.24
C THR A 183 -19.00 9.85 6.40
N LEU A 184 -18.12 9.73 5.41
CA LEU A 184 -17.71 10.79 4.50
C LEU A 184 -18.12 10.44 3.05
N ALA A 185 -17.82 11.35 2.09
CA ALA A 185 -18.04 11.07 0.68
C ALA A 185 -17.30 9.77 0.27
N PRO A 186 -18.00 8.80 -0.32
CA PRO A 186 -17.44 7.49 -0.60
C PRO A 186 -16.32 7.57 -1.65
N LEU A 187 -15.37 6.61 -1.61
CA LEU A 187 -14.37 6.42 -2.64
C LEU A 187 -15.03 6.30 -4.02
N PRO A 188 -14.57 7.00 -5.08
CA PRO A 188 -15.22 7.00 -6.39
C PRO A 188 -15.42 5.61 -7.01
N LYS A 189 -14.49 4.69 -6.74
CA LYS A 189 -14.60 3.29 -7.14
C LYS A 189 -14.13 2.38 -6.01
N ALA A 190 -14.99 1.41 -5.61
CA ALA A 190 -14.69 0.45 -4.56
C ALA A 190 -13.37 -0.30 -4.81
N ARG A 191 -12.47 -0.33 -3.83
CA ARG A 191 -11.16 -0.99 -3.90
C ARG A 191 -10.74 -1.51 -2.54
N ASP A 192 -9.94 -2.55 -2.57
CA ASP A 192 -9.23 -3.09 -1.42
C ASP A 192 -7.73 -3.26 -1.73
N HIS A 193 -6.89 -3.59 -0.76
CA HIS A 193 -5.44 -3.79 -0.90
C HIS A 193 -4.72 -2.61 -1.56
N MET A 194 -5.23 -1.40 -1.38
CA MET A 194 -4.64 -0.16 -1.88
C MET A 194 -3.79 0.53 -0.82
N ALA A 195 -2.91 1.40 -1.24
CA ALA A 195 -2.22 2.32 -0.37
C ALA A 195 -3.14 3.50 0.00
N VAL A 196 -3.15 3.89 1.28
CA VAL A 196 -3.83 5.09 1.76
C VAL A 196 -2.87 5.92 2.57
N VAL A 197 -2.47 7.07 2.04
CA VAL A 197 -1.40 7.90 2.60
C VAL A 197 -1.87 9.34 2.77
N ALA A 198 -1.63 9.92 3.94
CA ALA A 198 -1.82 11.35 4.16
C ALA A 198 -0.57 12.13 3.68
N ALA A 199 -0.75 13.07 2.75
CA ALA A 199 0.30 13.99 2.30
C ALA A 199 -0.31 15.35 1.94
N GLU A 200 0.39 16.43 2.27
CA GLU A 200 -0.01 17.84 1.98
C GLU A 200 -1.47 18.13 2.34
N GLY A 201 -1.92 17.67 3.52
CA GLY A 201 -3.27 17.94 4.04
C GLY A 201 -4.40 17.16 3.37
N LYS A 202 -4.10 16.22 2.49
CA LYS A 202 -5.06 15.37 1.77
C LYS A 202 -4.78 13.88 2.01
N ILE A 203 -5.75 13.04 1.67
CA ILE A 203 -5.61 11.58 1.71
C ILE A 203 -5.54 11.05 0.27
N HIS A 204 -4.51 10.29 -0.01
CA HIS A 204 -4.25 9.66 -1.30
C HIS A 204 -4.60 8.17 -1.25
N ALA A 205 -5.55 7.73 -2.06
CA ALA A 205 -5.94 6.32 -2.24
C ALA A 205 -5.37 5.83 -3.58
N ILE A 206 -4.37 4.92 -3.53
CA ILE A 206 -3.50 4.62 -4.67
C ILE A 206 -3.48 3.12 -4.94
N GLY A 207 -3.64 2.72 -6.20
CA GLY A 207 -3.56 1.32 -6.63
C GLY A 207 -4.68 0.47 -6.04
N GLY A 208 -4.37 -0.81 -5.75
CA GLY A 208 -5.34 -1.76 -5.20
C GLY A 208 -6.02 -2.62 -6.26
N ARG A 209 -7.15 -3.22 -5.89
CA ARG A 209 -7.94 -4.11 -6.74
C ARG A 209 -9.44 -3.97 -6.49
N PHE A 210 -10.27 -4.42 -7.45
CA PHE A 210 -11.72 -4.22 -7.42
C PHE A 210 -12.48 -5.42 -6.85
N THR A 211 -12.15 -6.64 -7.25
CA THR A 211 -12.98 -7.83 -6.95
C THR A 211 -12.21 -9.05 -6.47
N GLY A 212 -10.96 -9.13 -6.59
CA GLY A 212 -10.18 -10.30 -6.21
C GLY A 212 -8.71 -10.16 -6.53
N SER A 213 -7.96 -11.22 -6.28
CA SER A 213 -6.52 -11.22 -6.56
C SER A 213 -6.17 -11.12 -8.05
N GLY A 214 -7.19 -11.22 -8.94
CA GLY A 214 -7.05 -11.12 -10.39
C GLY A 214 -6.93 -9.72 -10.94
N ASP A 215 -7.34 -8.73 -10.18
CA ASP A 215 -7.38 -7.35 -10.62
C ASP A 215 -6.26 -6.55 -9.99
N ARG A 216 -5.83 -5.53 -10.69
CA ARG A 216 -4.94 -4.48 -10.19
C ARG A 216 -5.27 -3.18 -10.92
N THR A 217 -5.01 -2.06 -10.25
CA THR A 217 -5.26 -0.75 -10.86
C THR A 217 -4.13 0.22 -10.56
N ASP A 218 -4.01 1.21 -11.42
CA ASP A 218 -3.15 2.38 -11.27
C ASP A 218 -3.90 3.61 -10.75
N MET A 219 -5.18 3.47 -10.41
CA MET A 219 -6.01 4.58 -9.95
C MET A 219 -5.38 5.29 -8.76
N HIS A 220 -5.40 6.61 -8.81
CA HIS A 220 -4.98 7.47 -7.73
C HIS A 220 -6.08 8.51 -7.50
N ASP A 221 -6.85 8.33 -6.43
CA ASP A 221 -7.88 9.28 -6.02
C ASP A 221 -7.39 10.07 -4.79
N ILE A 222 -7.68 11.37 -4.77
CA ILE A 222 -7.24 12.29 -3.73
C ILE A 222 -8.46 12.85 -3.03
N TYR A 223 -8.58 12.58 -1.73
CA TYR A 223 -9.64 13.10 -0.88
C TYR A 223 -9.20 14.38 -0.18
N ASP A 224 -10.04 15.40 -0.28
CA ASP A 224 -9.89 16.65 0.45
C ASP A 224 -10.87 16.70 1.64
N PRO A 225 -10.37 16.57 2.89
CA PRO A 225 -11.25 16.62 4.06
C PRO A 225 -11.93 17.96 4.28
N ALA A 226 -11.37 19.06 3.76
CA ALA A 226 -11.95 20.40 3.95
C ALA A 226 -13.25 20.59 3.15
N THR A 227 -13.34 19.94 1.98
CA THR A 227 -14.50 20.03 1.09
C THR A 227 -15.34 18.75 1.07
N ASN A 228 -14.87 17.67 1.70
CA ASN A 228 -15.47 16.33 1.64
C ASN A 228 -15.66 15.84 0.19
N THR A 229 -14.66 16.04 -0.67
CA THR A 229 -14.71 15.66 -2.09
C THR A 229 -13.49 14.88 -2.53
N TRP A 230 -13.64 14.14 -3.62
CA TRP A 230 -12.59 13.39 -4.29
C TRP A 230 -12.20 14.06 -5.62
N THR A 231 -10.92 14.04 -5.94
CA THR A 231 -10.37 14.38 -7.25
C THR A 231 -9.43 13.29 -7.72
N GLN A 232 -9.23 13.19 -9.04
CA GLN A 232 -8.30 12.22 -9.62
C GLN A 232 -6.90 12.84 -9.70
N GLY A 233 -5.90 12.10 -9.22
CA GLY A 233 -4.48 12.41 -9.35
C GLY A 233 -3.83 11.71 -10.54
N PRO A 234 -2.55 12.01 -10.86
CA PRO A 234 -1.77 11.26 -11.83
C PRO A 234 -1.73 9.78 -11.45
N PRO A 235 -1.95 8.85 -12.40
CA PRO A 235 -2.02 7.42 -12.11
C PRO A 235 -0.69 6.88 -11.58
N LEU A 236 -0.77 5.82 -10.76
CA LEU A 236 0.40 5.08 -10.29
C LEU A 236 1.16 4.49 -11.50
N PRO A 237 2.47 4.75 -11.68
CA PRO A 237 3.20 4.31 -12.87
C PRO A 237 3.16 2.80 -13.09
N THR A 238 3.15 2.01 -12.02
CA THR A 238 3.06 0.54 -12.08
C THR A 238 1.80 0.07 -11.34
N ALA A 239 0.76 -0.31 -12.08
CA ALA A 239 -0.48 -0.85 -11.51
C ALA A 239 -0.23 -2.10 -10.66
N ARG A 240 -0.69 -2.13 -9.39
CA ARG A 240 -0.49 -3.26 -8.47
C ARG A 240 -1.37 -3.17 -7.23
N SER A 241 -1.50 -4.27 -6.49
CA SER A 241 -2.23 -4.39 -5.24
C SER A 241 -1.38 -5.07 -4.16
N GLY A 242 -1.86 -5.12 -2.91
CA GLY A 242 -1.10 -5.70 -1.80
C GLY A 242 0.15 -4.90 -1.45
N LEU A 243 0.02 -3.60 -1.51
CA LEU A 243 1.07 -2.59 -1.42
C LEU A 243 1.50 -2.34 0.03
N ALA A 244 2.81 -2.14 0.24
CA ALA A 244 3.29 -1.43 1.41
C ALA A 244 3.33 0.08 1.12
N TYR A 245 3.05 0.92 2.12
CA TYR A 245 2.95 2.36 1.90
C TYR A 245 3.24 3.16 3.17
N ALA A 246 3.77 4.36 2.99
CA ALA A 246 3.97 5.33 4.07
C ALA A 246 4.11 6.76 3.51
N ASN A 247 3.93 7.77 4.37
CA ASN A 247 4.45 9.09 4.09
C ASN A 247 5.96 9.10 4.42
N TYR A 248 6.79 9.50 3.48
CA TYR A 248 8.21 9.68 3.70
C TYR A 248 8.70 10.96 3.04
N LYS A 249 9.22 11.89 3.85
CA LYS A 249 9.67 13.22 3.42
C LYS A 249 8.61 13.99 2.61
N GLY A 250 7.32 13.89 3.01
CA GLY A 250 6.20 14.57 2.36
C GLY A 250 5.66 13.88 1.10
N MET A 251 6.29 12.81 0.64
CA MET A 251 5.80 12.00 -0.48
C MET A 251 4.92 10.85 0.00
N ALA A 252 3.88 10.52 -0.76
CA ALA A 252 3.16 9.26 -0.63
C ALA A 252 3.98 8.15 -1.31
N ILE A 253 4.70 7.36 -0.52
CA ILE A 253 5.50 6.23 -1.02
C ILE A 253 4.63 5.00 -1.13
N VAL A 254 4.77 4.31 -2.27
CA VAL A 254 4.11 3.04 -2.58
C VAL A 254 5.16 2.06 -3.07
N LEU A 255 5.24 0.87 -2.44
CA LEU A 255 6.28 -0.09 -2.75
C LEU A 255 5.78 -1.53 -2.66
N GLY A 256 6.44 -2.42 -3.39
CA GLY A 256 6.08 -3.82 -3.46
C GLY A 256 4.69 -4.06 -4.04
N GLY A 257 4.06 -5.10 -3.58
CA GLY A 257 2.77 -5.56 -4.06
C GLY A 257 2.86 -6.84 -4.88
N GLU A 258 1.72 -7.27 -5.40
CA GLU A 258 1.60 -8.54 -6.11
C GLU A 258 0.72 -8.46 -7.36
N PHE A 259 0.94 -9.43 -8.24
CA PHE A 259 0.01 -9.83 -9.29
C PHE A 259 0.03 -11.36 -9.44
N PRO A 260 -0.86 -12.06 -8.74
CA PRO A 260 -0.85 -13.52 -8.66
C PRO A 260 -0.98 -14.24 -10.01
N GLN A 261 -1.71 -13.68 -10.97
CA GLN A 261 -1.88 -14.28 -12.31
C GLN A 261 -0.56 -14.40 -13.08
N GLU A 262 0.37 -13.47 -12.87
CA GLU A 262 1.72 -13.53 -13.44
C GLU A 262 2.75 -14.16 -12.47
N ARG A 263 2.30 -14.65 -11.31
CA ARG A 263 3.17 -15.15 -10.23
C ARG A 263 4.25 -14.14 -9.86
N ARG A 264 3.90 -12.85 -9.86
CA ARG A 264 4.84 -11.74 -9.68
C ARG A 264 4.61 -11.05 -8.35
N THR A 265 5.72 -10.79 -7.63
CA THR A 265 5.82 -9.74 -6.63
C THR A 265 6.65 -8.59 -7.17
N PHE A 266 6.31 -7.38 -6.77
CA PHE A 266 6.91 -6.17 -7.30
C PHE A 266 8.11 -5.71 -6.46
N VAL A 267 9.15 -5.20 -7.13
CA VAL A 267 10.31 -4.52 -6.51
C VAL A 267 10.15 -3.01 -6.56
N GLU A 268 9.20 -2.52 -7.32
CA GLU A 268 8.96 -1.12 -7.61
C GLU A 268 8.76 -0.33 -6.31
N ASN A 269 9.45 0.80 -6.23
CA ASN A 269 9.39 1.79 -5.16
C ASN A 269 9.13 3.14 -5.83
N GLU A 270 7.93 3.67 -5.66
CA GLU A 270 7.44 4.86 -6.34
C GLU A 270 6.91 5.86 -5.32
N GLY A 271 7.32 7.11 -5.43
CA GLY A 271 6.92 8.19 -4.56
C GLY A 271 6.14 9.26 -5.30
N PHE A 272 4.95 9.58 -4.82
CA PHE A 272 4.16 10.71 -5.32
C PHE A 272 4.48 11.96 -4.51
N ASP A 273 5.08 12.96 -5.17
CA ASP A 273 5.25 14.29 -4.63
C ASP A 273 3.96 15.09 -4.84
N ALA A 274 3.20 15.29 -3.77
CA ALA A 274 1.91 15.97 -3.83
C ALA A 274 2.05 17.47 -4.14
N LYS A 275 3.18 18.11 -3.82
CA LYS A 275 3.46 19.52 -4.16
C LYS A 275 3.75 19.69 -5.64
N ALA A 276 4.58 18.79 -6.18
CA ALA A 276 4.92 18.79 -7.61
C ALA A 276 3.84 18.14 -8.48
N ASN A 277 2.87 17.45 -7.88
CA ASN A 277 1.85 16.62 -8.55
C ASN A 277 2.47 15.62 -9.53
N ALA A 278 3.55 14.95 -9.10
CA ALA A 278 4.35 14.08 -9.96
C ALA A 278 4.86 12.84 -9.26
N TRP A 279 4.98 11.74 -10.02
CA TRP A 279 5.59 10.51 -9.57
C TRP A 279 7.11 10.50 -9.76
N HIS A 280 7.80 9.90 -8.80
CA HIS A 280 9.24 9.65 -8.84
C HIS A 280 9.51 8.15 -8.71
N THR A 281 10.34 7.61 -9.60
CA THR A 281 10.90 6.27 -9.45
C THR A 281 12.07 6.34 -8.47
N LEU A 282 12.02 5.52 -7.42
CA LEU A 282 13.03 5.41 -6.40
C LEU A 282 13.80 4.08 -6.56
N ALA A 283 14.94 3.93 -5.85
CA ALA A 283 15.69 2.68 -5.93
C ALA A 283 14.78 1.49 -5.55
N PRO A 284 14.65 0.49 -6.44
CA PRO A 284 13.78 -0.65 -6.23
C PRO A 284 14.20 -1.44 -5.00
N MET A 285 13.27 -2.13 -4.37
CA MET A 285 13.58 -3.07 -3.30
C MET A 285 14.55 -4.16 -3.82
N PRO A 286 15.48 -4.63 -3.00
CA PRO A 286 16.40 -5.71 -3.41
C PRO A 286 15.69 -6.99 -3.84
N ARG A 287 14.49 -7.24 -3.30
CA ARG A 287 13.64 -8.38 -3.63
C ARG A 287 12.17 -7.98 -3.56
N GLY A 288 11.39 -8.39 -4.57
CA GLY A 288 9.95 -8.15 -4.61
C GLY A 288 9.22 -8.83 -3.46
N ARG A 289 8.22 -8.15 -2.90
CA ARG A 289 7.37 -8.70 -1.84
C ARG A 289 6.01 -8.01 -1.83
N HIS A 290 5.01 -8.72 -1.32
CA HIS A 290 3.68 -8.20 -0.99
C HIS A 290 3.37 -8.46 0.48
N ALA A 291 2.23 -7.96 0.96
CA ALA A 291 1.78 -8.20 2.32
C ALA A 291 2.77 -7.74 3.42
N ALA A 292 3.67 -6.82 3.06
CA ALA A 292 4.58 -6.15 3.96
C ALA A 292 3.95 -4.88 4.51
N GLY A 293 4.37 -4.46 5.70
CA GLY A 293 4.05 -3.13 6.21
C GLY A 293 5.19 -2.15 5.94
N ALA A 294 4.87 -0.85 5.91
CA ALA A 294 5.87 0.22 5.86
C ALA A 294 5.53 1.36 6.82
N THR A 295 6.56 2.04 7.29
CA THR A 295 6.46 3.24 8.12
C THR A 295 7.73 4.08 8.01
N SER A 296 7.72 5.32 8.49
CA SER A 296 8.87 6.23 8.43
C SER A 296 9.10 6.95 9.75
N ASP A 297 10.38 7.14 10.11
CA ASP A 297 10.81 8.03 11.20
C ASP A 297 11.12 9.46 10.72
N GLY A 298 10.75 9.79 9.47
CA GLY A 298 11.08 11.05 8.80
C GLY A 298 12.47 11.08 8.15
N THR A 299 13.41 10.32 8.67
CA THR A 299 14.79 10.20 8.12
C THR A 299 14.91 8.99 7.21
N ASN A 300 14.31 7.89 7.58
CA ASN A 300 14.34 6.60 6.90
C ASN A 300 12.93 6.06 6.69
N LEU A 301 12.79 5.21 5.68
CA LEU A 301 11.58 4.43 5.43
C LEU A 301 11.88 2.96 5.77
N TYR A 302 11.07 2.36 6.62
CA TYR A 302 11.18 0.98 7.07
C TYR A 302 10.13 0.11 6.40
N VAL A 303 10.54 -1.07 5.92
CA VAL A 303 9.67 -2.07 5.29
C VAL A 303 9.94 -3.43 5.95
N GLY A 304 8.93 -4.00 6.58
CA GLY A 304 9.09 -5.23 7.35
C GLY A 304 8.06 -6.30 7.01
N GLY A 305 8.45 -7.56 7.19
CA GLY A 305 7.59 -8.71 6.95
C GLY A 305 7.20 -8.94 5.50
N GLY A 306 6.05 -9.57 5.29
CA GLY A 306 5.50 -9.86 3.97
C GLY A 306 5.90 -11.22 3.42
N SER A 307 5.64 -11.44 2.13
CA SER A 307 5.97 -12.67 1.39
C SER A 307 6.65 -12.33 0.07
N PHE A 308 7.62 -13.15 -0.32
CA PHE A 308 8.34 -13.00 -1.60
C PHE A 308 7.61 -13.60 -2.79
N LEU A 309 6.61 -14.43 -2.55
CA LEU A 309 5.79 -15.04 -3.59
C LEU A 309 4.35 -14.51 -3.48
N PRO A 310 3.68 -14.29 -4.61
CA PRO A 310 2.32 -13.76 -4.62
C PRO A 310 1.31 -14.81 -4.15
N GLY A 311 0.17 -14.34 -3.62
CA GLY A 311 -0.85 -15.20 -3.04
C GLY A 311 -0.40 -15.84 -1.72
N GLY A 312 -1.25 -15.93 -0.73
CA GLY A 312 -0.91 -16.20 0.67
C GLY A 312 -0.26 -17.54 1.03
N GLN A 313 0.33 -18.31 0.11
CA GLN A 313 0.72 -19.69 0.39
C GLN A 313 2.09 -20.15 -0.06
N ALA A 314 2.77 -19.48 -0.95
CA ALA A 314 3.98 -20.05 -1.54
C ALA A 314 5.25 -19.33 -1.03
N GLY A 315 6.06 -20.03 -0.25
CA GLY A 315 7.38 -19.58 0.16
C GLY A 315 7.49 -19.08 1.60
N GLY A 316 6.37 -19.05 2.31
CA GLY A 316 6.33 -18.60 3.72
C GLY A 316 6.53 -17.09 3.91
N PRO A 317 6.14 -16.57 5.05
CA PRO A 317 6.39 -15.20 5.42
C PRO A 317 7.88 -14.95 5.69
N THR A 318 8.33 -13.70 5.45
CA THR A 318 9.68 -13.27 5.80
C THR A 318 9.70 -12.45 7.09
N GLY A 319 10.83 -12.53 7.81
CA GLY A 319 11.14 -11.65 8.94
C GLY A 319 12.04 -10.48 8.56
N GLU A 320 12.36 -10.26 7.28
CA GLU A 320 13.26 -9.18 6.88
C GLU A 320 12.70 -7.80 7.24
N LEU A 321 13.56 -6.97 7.84
CA LEU A 321 13.38 -5.54 7.99
C LEU A 321 14.39 -4.83 7.09
N MET A 322 13.89 -4.07 6.13
CA MET A 322 14.69 -3.27 5.20
C MET A 322 14.48 -1.78 5.49
N VAL A 323 15.54 -1.02 5.32
CA VAL A 323 15.53 0.44 5.47
C VAL A 323 15.92 1.08 4.16
N PHE A 324 15.06 1.99 3.69
CA PHE A 324 15.33 2.83 2.53
C PHE A 324 15.67 4.24 2.98
N LYS A 325 16.67 4.84 2.33
CA LYS A 325 17.08 6.22 2.58
C LYS A 325 17.28 6.95 1.26
N LEU A 326 16.65 8.11 1.13
CA LEU A 326 16.99 9.10 0.09
C LEU A 326 18.31 9.79 0.43
N PRO A 327 19.08 10.25 -0.58
CA PRO A 327 20.30 11.00 -0.39
C PRO A 327 20.12 12.23 0.49
#